data_668ce7f0da693e932c1e73ee060ef85f
#
_entry.id   668ce7f0da693e932c1e73ee060ef85f
#
_cell.length_a   1.000
_cell.length_b   1.000
_cell.length_c   1.000
_cell.angle_alpha   90.00
_cell.angle_beta   90.00
_cell.angle_gamma   90.00
#
_symmetry.space_group_name_H-M   'P 1'
#
loop_
_entity.id
_entity.type
_entity.pdbx_description
1 polymer ?
#
loop_
_entity_poly.entity_id
_entity_poly.type
_entity_poly.pdbx_seq_one_letter_code
_entity_poly.pdbx_strand_id
1 'polypeptide(L)'
;MAAVAENAMSTTSSIFNERQINCTILGGARSEKKSVLNVAAILLNSGNSYLRLQNLENLTKCGFEKIVSVENDSKNFNLDDLLQNFPEVKFVIPLEKAADGDLINVAMAEIDSPCALVLRDSIHITQKILTAQLSENLAAQDVFCIVPRIFAQDKTAVPIKFVPGVKKSVLNIESDLQISNDEPTLYPFDFFGFYNTKKFKRLGGYDYSIKKPYWQNLDLAFRAWLWGERIKISTGLSLSYAEEIPLVDSTPDISQLRFFLKNMAPVVKDGRADLPLSKFLPFKARSSCGIFEAFRQFSSARNWVCENERRFSIDAFTLINDWGKI
;
A
#
# COMPACT_ATOMS: atom_id res chain seq x y z
N MET A 1 -4.29 40.58 6.29
CA MET A 1 -2.91 40.15 6.09
C MET A 1 -2.96 38.71 5.71
N ALA A 2 -2.80 38.43 4.42
CA ALA A 2 -2.80 37.05 3.93
C ALA A 2 -1.53 36.38 4.46
N ALA A 3 -1.71 35.27 5.22
CA ALA A 3 -0.62 34.39 5.57
C ALA A 3 -0.11 33.76 4.26
N VAL A 4 1.11 34.13 3.89
CA VAL A 4 1.84 33.46 2.81
C VAL A 4 1.99 32.03 3.25
N ALA A 5 1.27 31.11 2.61
CA ALA A 5 1.51 29.69 2.76
C ALA A 5 2.97 29.46 2.36
N GLU A 6 3.84 29.17 3.32
CA GLU A 6 5.16 28.64 3.03
C GLU A 6 4.96 27.36 2.24
N ASN A 7 5.33 27.40 0.98
CA ASN A 7 5.48 26.22 0.13
C ASN A 7 6.64 25.39 0.70
N ALA A 8 6.35 24.64 1.76
CA ALA A 8 7.25 23.61 2.23
C ALA A 8 7.22 22.49 1.22
N MET A 9 8.10 22.54 0.22
CA MET A 9 8.43 21.37 -0.57
C MET A 9 8.89 20.32 0.43
N SER A 10 8.14 19.21 0.56
CA SER A 10 8.57 18.09 1.38
C SER A 10 9.92 17.62 0.87
N THR A 11 10.97 17.86 1.64
CA THR A 11 12.32 17.40 1.36
C THR A 11 12.56 15.99 1.92
N THR A 12 11.51 15.33 2.43
CA THR A 12 11.63 13.96 2.88
C THR A 12 11.93 13.11 1.67
N SER A 13 13.20 12.73 1.51
CA SER A 13 13.57 11.68 0.57
C SER A 13 12.66 10.51 0.88
N SER A 14 12.00 9.96 -0.14
CA SER A 14 11.33 8.70 -0.01
C SER A 14 12.42 7.70 0.41
N ILE A 15 12.54 7.45 1.74
CA ILE A 15 13.45 6.44 2.28
C ILE A 15 13.18 5.04 1.70
N PHE A 16 12.10 4.93 0.95
CA PHE A 16 11.60 3.71 0.36
C PHE A 16 12.08 3.54 -1.08
N ASN A 17 12.12 4.65 -1.82
CA ASN A 17 12.56 4.68 -3.19
C ASN A 17 13.40 5.94 -3.36
N GLU A 18 14.40 5.93 -4.16
CA GLU A 18 15.28 7.07 -4.43
C GLU A 18 14.55 8.26 -5.07
N ARG A 19 13.29 8.06 -5.48
CA ARG A 19 12.45 9.10 -6.08
C ARG A 19 11.70 9.89 -5.02
N GLN A 20 11.85 11.21 -5.06
CA GLN A 20 10.98 12.15 -4.38
C GLN A 20 9.80 12.53 -5.29
N ILE A 21 8.59 12.54 -4.71
CA ILE A 21 7.42 13.10 -5.36
C ILE A 21 7.25 14.54 -4.87
N ASN A 22 7.20 15.47 -5.81
CA ASN A 22 6.92 16.85 -5.48
C ASN A 22 5.47 16.97 -5.00
N CYS A 23 5.29 17.47 -3.78
CA CYS A 23 3.98 17.70 -3.20
C CYS A 23 3.95 18.98 -2.37
N THR A 24 2.79 19.57 -2.26
CA THR A 24 2.50 20.63 -1.30
C THR A 24 1.83 20.00 -0.07
N ILE A 25 2.27 20.38 1.13
CA ILE A 25 1.69 19.90 2.38
C ILE A 25 1.07 21.09 3.09
N LEU A 26 -0.21 20.97 3.44
CA LEU A 26 -0.99 22.02 4.11
C LEU A 26 -1.72 21.44 5.32
N GLY A 27 -2.06 22.29 6.29
CA GLY A 27 -2.78 21.88 7.50
C GLY A 27 -1.93 21.07 8.47
N GLY A 28 -2.55 20.17 9.21
CA GLY A 28 -1.89 19.36 10.23
C GLY A 28 -1.56 20.14 11.51
N ALA A 29 -2.35 21.15 11.82
CA ALA A 29 -2.24 21.86 13.09
C ALA A 29 -2.38 20.88 14.26
N ARG A 30 -1.64 21.11 15.34
CA ARG A 30 -1.70 20.24 16.51
C ARG A 30 -3.11 20.31 17.11
N SER A 31 -3.81 19.18 17.11
CA SER A 31 -5.11 19.08 17.77
C SER A 31 -4.93 19.23 19.28
N GLU A 32 -5.76 20.07 19.92
CA GLU A 32 -5.84 20.13 21.38
C GLU A 32 -6.52 18.89 21.98
N LYS A 33 -7.26 18.15 21.15
CA LYS A 33 -7.91 16.91 21.57
C LYS A 33 -6.87 15.80 21.73
N LYS A 34 -6.90 15.15 22.89
CA LYS A 34 -6.06 13.97 23.13
C LYS A 34 -6.48 12.83 22.18
N SER A 35 -5.55 12.34 21.37
CA SER A 35 -5.78 11.16 20.55
C SER A 35 -6.09 9.96 21.44
N VAL A 36 -7.07 9.16 21.05
CA VAL A 36 -7.46 7.92 21.73
C VAL A 36 -6.77 6.71 21.09
N LEU A 37 -6.48 6.85 19.80
CA LEU A 37 -5.84 5.82 18.98
C LEU A 37 -4.38 6.19 18.72
N ASN A 38 -3.47 5.26 18.98
CA ASN A 38 -2.04 5.41 18.61
C ASN A 38 -1.82 4.93 17.16
N VAL A 39 -2.66 5.43 16.26
CA VAL A 39 -2.76 5.04 14.84
C VAL A 39 -3.01 6.28 14.01
N ALA A 40 -2.34 6.38 12.87
CA ALA A 40 -2.67 7.39 11.87
C ALA A 40 -3.73 6.88 10.88
N ALA A 41 -4.58 7.78 10.37
CA ALA A 41 -5.43 7.51 9.22
C ALA A 41 -4.80 8.12 7.96
N ILE A 42 -4.71 7.35 6.88
CA ILE A 42 -4.30 7.81 5.56
C ILE A 42 -5.51 7.65 4.64
N LEU A 43 -6.04 8.76 4.15
CA LEU A 43 -7.18 8.79 3.23
C LEU A 43 -6.69 9.16 1.82
N LEU A 44 -6.86 8.25 0.87
CA LEU A 44 -6.61 8.52 -0.54
C LEU A 44 -7.88 9.06 -1.19
N ASN A 45 -7.83 10.30 -1.69
CA ASN A 45 -8.95 10.93 -2.37
C ASN A 45 -8.74 10.86 -3.88
N SER A 46 -9.74 10.28 -4.57
CA SER A 46 -9.80 10.22 -6.04
C SER A 46 -10.27 11.54 -6.66
N GLY A 47 -10.83 12.42 -5.86
CA GLY A 47 -11.34 13.73 -6.28
C GLY A 47 -12.81 13.76 -6.69
N ASN A 48 -13.48 12.63 -6.78
CA ASN A 48 -14.86 12.54 -7.28
C ASN A 48 -15.89 12.09 -6.24
N SER A 49 -15.44 11.70 -5.04
CA SER A 49 -16.37 11.19 -4.03
C SER A 49 -17.18 12.30 -3.36
N TYR A 50 -18.50 12.15 -3.40
CA TYR A 50 -19.44 12.99 -2.65
C TYR A 50 -19.34 12.80 -1.13
N LEU A 51 -18.71 11.71 -0.67
CA LEU A 51 -18.55 11.40 0.76
C LEU A 51 -17.33 12.08 1.39
N ARG A 52 -16.50 12.78 0.61
CA ARG A 52 -15.23 13.31 1.09
C ARG A 52 -15.35 14.13 2.38
N LEU A 53 -16.25 15.11 2.41
CA LEU A 53 -16.47 15.95 3.60
C LEU A 53 -16.94 15.13 4.78
N GLN A 54 -17.93 14.26 4.56
CA GLN A 54 -18.46 13.38 5.60
C GLN A 54 -17.40 12.41 6.13
N ASN A 55 -16.56 11.88 5.26
CA ASN A 55 -15.46 10.99 5.65
C ASN A 55 -14.42 11.73 6.50
N LEU A 56 -14.04 12.96 6.12
CA LEU A 56 -13.15 13.80 6.93
C LEU A 56 -13.75 14.13 8.29
N GLU A 57 -15.04 14.54 8.34
CA GLU A 57 -15.72 14.79 9.62
C GLU A 57 -15.76 13.55 10.53
N ASN A 58 -15.98 12.37 9.96
CA ASN A 58 -16.01 11.14 10.73
C ASN A 58 -14.60 10.76 11.22
N LEU A 59 -13.57 10.90 10.38
CA LEU A 59 -12.19 10.63 10.78
C LEU A 59 -11.72 11.53 11.93
N THR A 60 -12.05 12.83 11.90
CA THR A 60 -11.68 13.76 12.98
C THR A 60 -12.36 13.44 14.32
N LYS A 61 -13.48 12.70 14.28
CA LYS A 61 -14.20 12.23 15.47
C LYS A 61 -13.75 10.85 15.96
N CYS A 62 -13.01 10.09 15.16
CA CYS A 62 -12.53 8.76 15.53
C CYS A 62 -11.41 8.76 16.58
N GLY A 63 -10.70 9.87 16.74
CA GLY A 63 -9.59 9.99 17.70
C GLY A 63 -8.27 9.42 17.20
N PHE A 64 -8.03 9.38 15.89
CA PHE A 64 -6.72 9.07 15.31
C PHE A 64 -5.64 10.05 15.79
N GLU A 65 -4.41 9.57 15.93
CA GLU A 65 -3.27 10.40 16.33
C GLU A 65 -2.92 11.43 15.25
N LYS A 66 -2.97 11.02 13.99
CA LYS A 66 -2.79 11.89 12.81
C LYS A 66 -3.76 11.46 11.71
N ILE A 67 -4.18 12.42 10.93
CA ILE A 67 -4.99 12.20 9.73
C ILE A 67 -4.24 12.85 8.57
N VAL A 68 -3.92 12.04 7.56
CA VAL A 68 -3.29 12.50 6.31
C VAL A 68 -4.27 12.24 5.18
N SER A 69 -4.70 13.29 4.51
CA SER A 69 -5.57 13.24 3.33
C SER A 69 -4.72 13.52 2.09
N VAL A 70 -4.63 12.54 1.20
CA VAL A 70 -3.86 12.67 -0.05
C VAL A 70 -4.81 13.04 -1.18
N GLU A 71 -4.56 14.18 -1.81
CA GLU A 71 -5.45 14.78 -2.79
C GLU A 71 -4.91 14.56 -4.21
N ASN A 72 -5.46 13.59 -4.91
CA ASN A 72 -4.94 13.20 -6.23
C ASN A 72 -5.30 14.20 -7.35
N ASP A 73 -6.33 15.03 -7.17
CA ASP A 73 -6.72 16.08 -8.13
C ASP A 73 -6.90 17.44 -7.44
N SER A 74 -5.88 18.29 -7.57
CA SER A 74 -5.88 19.63 -6.96
C SER A 74 -6.85 20.63 -7.61
N LYS A 75 -7.43 20.31 -8.77
CA LYS A 75 -8.23 21.25 -9.56
C LYS A 75 -9.67 21.39 -9.08
N ASN A 76 -10.17 20.42 -8.30
CA ASN A 76 -11.59 20.32 -7.96
C ASN A 76 -11.92 20.75 -6.53
N PHE A 77 -10.99 21.38 -5.77
CA PHE A 77 -11.20 21.61 -4.36
C PHE A 77 -11.05 23.05 -3.93
N ASN A 78 -12.00 23.50 -3.14
CA ASN A 78 -11.83 24.66 -2.31
C ASN A 78 -10.96 24.27 -1.10
N LEU A 79 -9.62 24.27 -1.31
CA LEU A 79 -8.65 23.91 -0.27
C LEU A 79 -8.72 24.83 0.95
N ASP A 80 -9.06 26.10 0.73
CA ASP A 80 -9.19 27.07 1.83
C ASP A 80 -10.32 26.68 2.77
N ASP A 81 -11.46 26.25 2.24
CA ASP A 81 -12.58 25.77 3.07
C ASP A 81 -12.22 24.47 3.82
N LEU A 82 -11.47 23.58 3.19
CA LEU A 82 -11.03 22.36 3.86
C LEU A 82 -10.06 22.63 5.00
N LEU A 83 -9.10 23.53 4.78
CA LEU A 83 -8.14 23.93 5.81
C LEU A 83 -8.81 24.64 6.99
N GLN A 84 -9.87 25.43 6.70
CA GLN A 84 -10.65 26.10 7.76
C GLN A 84 -11.50 25.11 8.56
N ASN A 85 -12.13 24.13 7.88
CA ASN A 85 -13.02 23.16 8.52
C ASN A 85 -12.26 22.02 9.21
N PHE A 86 -11.08 21.66 8.72
CA PHE A 86 -10.29 20.51 9.19
C PHE A 86 -8.82 20.89 9.41
N PRO A 87 -8.52 21.86 10.30
CA PRO A 87 -7.15 22.35 10.49
C PRO A 87 -6.18 21.29 11.02
N GLU A 88 -6.67 20.24 11.71
CA GLU A 88 -5.89 19.11 12.22
C GLU A 88 -5.53 18.10 11.16
N VAL A 89 -6.21 18.10 10.00
CA VAL A 89 -5.92 17.19 8.90
C VAL A 89 -4.73 17.71 8.09
N LYS A 90 -3.77 16.84 7.84
CA LYS A 90 -2.65 17.13 6.95
C LYS A 90 -3.05 16.77 5.51
N PHE A 91 -3.14 17.78 4.65
CA PHE A 91 -3.44 17.60 3.23
C PHE A 91 -2.15 17.50 2.44
N VAL A 92 -1.96 16.40 1.72
CA VAL A 92 -0.84 16.15 0.82
C VAL A 92 -1.34 16.25 -0.62
N ILE A 93 -0.81 17.22 -1.36
CA ILE A 93 -1.24 17.55 -2.72
C ILE A 93 -0.08 17.27 -3.66
N PRO A 94 -0.09 16.19 -4.43
CA PRO A 94 0.95 15.91 -5.40
C PRO A 94 0.92 16.94 -6.53
N LEU A 95 2.10 17.43 -6.92
CA LEU A 95 2.28 18.36 -8.04
C LEU A 95 2.52 17.65 -9.37
N GLU A 96 2.66 16.34 -9.33
CA GLU A 96 2.88 15.48 -10.49
C GLU A 96 1.98 14.24 -10.40
N LYS A 97 1.70 13.61 -11.55
CA LYS A 97 0.93 12.37 -11.59
C LYS A 97 1.71 11.24 -10.91
N ALA A 98 1.14 10.66 -9.87
CA ALA A 98 1.71 9.59 -9.09
C ALA A 98 0.77 8.37 -9.04
N ALA A 99 1.32 7.18 -8.84
CA ALA A 99 0.53 5.97 -8.60
C ALA A 99 0.09 5.92 -7.13
N ASP A 100 -0.96 5.15 -6.83
CA ASP A 100 -1.52 5.07 -5.46
C ASP A 100 -0.48 4.68 -4.40
N GLY A 101 0.38 3.70 -4.69
CA GLY A 101 1.44 3.33 -3.77
C GLY A 101 2.48 4.43 -3.56
N ASP A 102 2.77 5.23 -4.61
CA ASP A 102 3.65 6.40 -4.48
C ASP A 102 3.04 7.43 -3.50
N LEU A 103 1.73 7.65 -3.58
CA LEU A 103 0.98 8.54 -2.70
C LEU A 103 0.95 8.03 -1.26
N ILE A 104 0.78 6.71 -1.07
CA ILE A 104 0.86 6.09 0.26
C ILE A 104 2.27 6.24 0.83
N ASN A 105 3.33 6.10 0.04
CA ASN A 105 4.69 6.31 0.51
C ASN A 105 4.89 7.71 1.08
N VAL A 106 4.40 8.74 0.38
CA VAL A 106 4.46 10.13 0.86
C VAL A 106 3.69 10.29 2.17
N ALA A 107 2.46 9.77 2.23
CA ALA A 107 1.65 9.85 3.44
C ALA A 107 2.30 9.12 4.62
N MET A 108 2.90 7.95 4.40
CA MET A 108 3.63 7.18 5.41
C MET A 108 4.91 7.89 5.90
N ALA A 109 5.49 8.78 5.09
CA ALA A 109 6.61 9.60 5.50
C ALA A 109 6.19 10.76 6.43
N GLU A 110 4.94 11.19 6.33
CA GLU A 110 4.37 12.31 7.11
C GLU A 110 3.82 11.91 8.49
N ILE A 111 3.93 10.63 8.84
CA ILE A 111 3.44 10.09 10.12
C ILE A 111 4.54 9.44 10.93
N ASP A 112 4.43 9.59 12.26
CA ASP A 112 5.30 8.94 13.25
C ASP A 112 4.58 7.84 14.01
N SER A 113 3.26 7.72 13.86
CA SER A 113 2.43 6.71 14.51
C SER A 113 2.93 5.30 14.22
N PRO A 114 2.92 4.37 15.17
CA PRO A 114 3.43 3.01 15.00
C PRO A 114 2.63 2.21 13.98
N CYS A 115 1.36 2.58 13.78
CA CYS A 115 0.47 1.96 12.81
C CYS A 115 -0.27 3.00 11.99
N ALA A 116 -0.68 2.62 10.79
CA ALA A 116 -1.50 3.44 9.90
C ALA A 116 -2.64 2.63 9.30
N LEU A 117 -3.85 3.18 9.31
CA LEU A 117 -5.00 2.64 8.59
C LEU A 117 -5.13 3.36 7.25
N VAL A 118 -4.92 2.62 6.15
CA VAL A 118 -5.05 3.15 4.78
C VAL A 118 -6.48 2.94 4.29
N LEU A 119 -7.09 4.01 3.84
CA LEU A 119 -8.49 4.11 3.41
C LEU A 119 -8.60 4.87 2.08
N ARG A 120 -9.76 4.76 1.43
CA ARG A 120 -10.13 5.58 0.26
C ARG A 120 -11.41 6.35 0.51
N ASP A 121 -11.60 7.42 -0.25
CA ASP A 121 -12.82 8.24 -0.23
C ASP A 121 -14.07 7.51 -0.73
N SER A 122 -13.90 6.41 -1.48
CA SER A 122 -14.98 5.56 -2.00
C SER A 122 -15.65 4.65 -0.96
N ILE A 123 -15.18 4.65 0.30
CA ILE A 123 -15.78 3.85 1.37
C ILE A 123 -16.60 4.70 2.34
N HIS A 124 -17.55 4.09 3.01
CA HIS A 124 -18.24 4.69 4.15
C HIS A 124 -17.36 4.65 5.39
N ILE A 125 -16.83 5.80 5.80
CA ILE A 125 -16.09 5.94 7.05
C ILE A 125 -17.08 6.33 8.15
N THR A 126 -17.15 5.51 9.21
CA THR A 126 -17.96 5.81 10.39
C THR A 126 -17.08 6.21 11.56
N GLN A 127 -17.64 6.91 12.56
CA GLN A 127 -16.90 7.29 13.77
C GLN A 127 -16.45 6.11 14.62
N LYS A 128 -16.89 4.90 14.32
CA LYS A 128 -16.52 3.64 15.00
C LYS A 128 -15.76 2.69 14.10
N ILE A 129 -15.16 3.19 13.02
CA ILE A 129 -14.41 2.36 12.07
C ILE A 129 -13.27 1.61 12.75
N LEU A 130 -12.67 2.21 13.79
CA LEU A 130 -11.63 1.62 14.61
C LEU A 130 -11.84 2.05 16.06
N THR A 131 -12.01 1.08 16.97
CA THR A 131 -12.08 1.34 18.42
C THR A 131 -10.69 1.20 19.05
N ALA A 132 -10.47 1.81 20.24
CA ALA A 132 -9.20 1.70 20.96
C ALA A 132 -8.82 0.24 21.20
N GLN A 133 -9.76 -0.55 21.74
CA GLN A 133 -9.54 -1.98 22.00
C GLN A 133 -9.16 -2.74 20.72
N LEU A 134 -9.86 -2.49 19.60
CA LEU A 134 -9.54 -3.16 18.35
C LEU A 134 -8.16 -2.74 17.85
N SER A 135 -7.82 -1.44 17.89
CA SER A 135 -6.52 -0.93 17.45
C SER A 135 -5.36 -1.52 18.23
N GLU A 136 -5.49 -1.66 19.55
CA GLU A 136 -4.51 -2.31 20.42
C GLU A 136 -4.34 -3.79 20.07
N ASN A 137 -5.44 -4.52 19.88
CA ASN A 137 -5.41 -5.93 19.50
C ASN A 137 -4.76 -6.16 18.13
N LEU A 138 -5.02 -5.27 17.15
CA LEU A 138 -4.40 -5.34 15.83
C LEU A 138 -2.90 -5.02 15.90
N ALA A 139 -2.52 -3.97 16.62
CA ALA A 139 -1.12 -3.58 16.79
C ALA A 139 -0.28 -4.67 17.52
N ALA A 140 -0.89 -5.37 18.46
CA ALA A 140 -0.23 -6.43 19.22
C ALA A 140 0.14 -7.66 18.39
N GLN A 141 -0.45 -7.86 17.22
CA GLN A 141 -0.14 -9.00 16.34
C GLN A 141 1.25 -8.92 15.71
N ASP A 142 1.86 -7.76 15.67
CA ASP A 142 3.19 -7.51 15.09
C ASP A 142 3.38 -8.08 13.66
N VAL A 143 2.37 -7.99 12.84
CA VAL A 143 2.42 -8.34 11.41
C VAL A 143 2.64 -7.09 10.55
N PHE A 144 3.03 -7.27 9.29
CA PHE A 144 3.22 -6.15 8.37
C PHE A 144 1.93 -5.41 8.06
N CYS A 145 0.89 -6.16 7.70
CA CYS A 145 -0.41 -5.61 7.33
C CYS A 145 -1.54 -6.52 7.79
N ILE A 146 -2.62 -5.91 8.30
CA ILE A 146 -3.87 -6.59 8.60
C ILE A 146 -4.93 -6.06 7.65
N VAL A 147 -5.50 -6.97 6.86
CA VAL A 147 -6.48 -6.68 5.82
C VAL A 147 -7.89 -6.69 6.43
N PRO A 148 -8.67 -5.62 6.27
CA PRO A 148 -10.04 -5.56 6.75
C PRO A 148 -10.96 -6.47 5.93
N ARG A 149 -12.05 -6.93 6.54
CA ARG A 149 -13.19 -7.47 5.81
C ARG A 149 -13.85 -6.37 4.97
N ILE A 150 -14.14 -6.65 3.72
CA ILE A 150 -14.68 -5.65 2.79
C ILE A 150 -16.06 -6.09 2.29
N PHE A 151 -16.97 -5.12 2.22
CA PHE A 151 -18.30 -5.29 1.67
C PHE A 151 -18.52 -4.33 0.49
N ALA A 152 -19.22 -4.80 -0.52
CA ALA A 152 -19.72 -3.95 -1.59
C ALA A 152 -20.88 -3.07 -1.09
N GLN A 153 -21.34 -2.15 -1.93
CA GLN A 153 -22.44 -1.24 -1.63
C GLN A 153 -23.76 -1.99 -1.28
N ASP A 154 -24.01 -3.11 -1.94
CA ASP A 154 -25.17 -4.00 -1.71
C ASP A 154 -24.98 -4.94 -0.49
N LYS A 155 -23.92 -4.74 0.29
CA LYS A 155 -23.51 -5.55 1.46
C LYS A 155 -23.05 -6.97 1.14
N THR A 156 -22.83 -7.31 -0.13
CA THR A 156 -22.16 -8.57 -0.49
C THR A 156 -20.70 -8.53 -0.06
N ALA A 157 -20.15 -9.67 0.37
CA ALA A 157 -18.75 -9.75 0.76
C ALA A 157 -17.85 -9.71 -0.48
N VAL A 158 -16.77 -8.93 -0.40
CA VAL A 158 -15.72 -8.87 -1.42
C VAL A 158 -14.67 -9.93 -1.09
N PRO A 159 -14.19 -10.73 -2.08
CA PRO A 159 -13.13 -11.68 -1.84
C PRO A 159 -11.82 -10.94 -1.52
N ILE A 160 -11.27 -11.19 -0.34
CA ILE A 160 -10.04 -10.57 0.15
C ILE A 160 -8.97 -11.59 0.56
N LYS A 161 -9.31 -12.86 0.58
CA LYS A 161 -8.37 -13.96 0.78
C LYS A 161 -7.79 -14.36 -0.56
N PHE A 162 -6.55 -13.98 -0.78
CA PHE A 162 -5.80 -14.27 -2.01
C PHE A 162 -4.75 -15.32 -1.73
N VAL A 163 -4.80 -16.40 -2.48
CA VAL A 163 -3.91 -17.55 -2.34
C VAL A 163 -3.04 -17.65 -3.59
N PRO A 164 -1.69 -17.60 -3.47
CA PRO A 164 -0.82 -17.77 -4.61
C PRO A 164 -0.73 -19.22 -5.04
N GLY A 165 -0.69 -19.42 -6.34
CA GLY A 165 -0.50 -20.73 -6.96
C GLY A 165 0.25 -20.62 -8.28
N VAL A 166 0.50 -21.73 -8.92
CA VAL A 166 1.12 -21.80 -10.26
C VAL A 166 0.22 -22.57 -11.20
N LYS A 167 -0.13 -21.94 -12.33
CA LYS A 167 -0.85 -22.58 -13.42
C LYS A 167 -0.09 -22.41 -14.73
N LYS A 168 0.28 -23.52 -15.39
CA LYS A 168 1.09 -23.50 -16.63
C LYS A 168 2.38 -22.67 -16.50
N SER A 169 3.08 -22.81 -15.39
CA SER A 169 4.32 -22.06 -15.06
C SER A 169 4.16 -20.53 -14.97
N VAL A 170 2.94 -20.05 -14.74
CA VAL A 170 2.61 -18.63 -14.51
C VAL A 170 2.00 -18.50 -13.13
N LEU A 171 2.32 -17.41 -12.43
CA LEU A 171 1.66 -17.06 -11.17
C LEU A 171 0.16 -16.97 -11.39
N ASN A 172 -0.59 -17.75 -10.62
CA ASN A 172 -2.04 -17.72 -10.53
C ASN A 172 -2.43 -17.29 -9.12
N ILE A 173 -3.36 -16.38 -8.97
CA ILE A 173 -3.86 -15.96 -7.68
C ILE A 173 -5.34 -16.31 -7.62
N GLU A 174 -5.69 -17.17 -6.70
CA GLU A 174 -7.07 -17.54 -6.43
C GLU A 174 -7.63 -16.69 -5.31
N SER A 175 -8.90 -16.32 -5.41
CA SER A 175 -9.60 -15.57 -4.38
C SER A 175 -10.68 -16.41 -3.74
N ASP A 176 -10.87 -16.25 -2.42
CA ASP A 176 -11.87 -16.97 -1.64
C ASP A 176 -12.71 -15.97 -0.83
N LEU A 177 -14.02 -16.25 -0.75
CA LEU A 177 -14.97 -15.52 0.07
C LEU A 177 -15.03 -16.04 1.52
N GLN A 178 -14.63 -17.30 1.72
CA GLN A 178 -14.59 -17.89 3.05
C GLN A 178 -13.34 -17.41 3.78
N ILE A 179 -13.53 -16.64 4.82
CA ILE A 179 -12.46 -16.06 5.61
C ILE A 179 -12.66 -16.33 7.08
N SER A 180 -11.56 -16.58 7.78
CA SER A 180 -11.51 -16.62 9.25
C SER A 180 -10.56 -15.53 9.76
N ASN A 181 -10.68 -15.20 11.04
CA ASN A 181 -9.77 -14.24 11.64
C ASN A 181 -8.33 -14.81 11.66
N ASP A 182 -7.35 -13.93 11.46
CA ASP A 182 -5.91 -14.24 11.44
C ASP A 182 -5.45 -15.17 10.30
N GLU A 183 -6.32 -15.47 9.33
CA GLU A 183 -5.90 -16.21 8.12
C GLU A 183 -4.94 -15.39 7.27
N PRO A 184 -3.95 -16.04 6.62
CA PRO A 184 -3.05 -15.37 5.70
C PRO A 184 -3.76 -14.98 4.40
N THR A 185 -3.37 -13.83 3.84
CA THR A 185 -3.73 -13.41 2.49
C THR A 185 -2.51 -12.85 1.79
N LEU A 186 -2.41 -13.04 0.48
CA LEU A 186 -1.23 -12.66 -0.28
C LEU A 186 -0.99 -11.15 -0.28
N TYR A 187 -2.05 -10.35 -0.47
CA TYR A 187 -1.96 -8.88 -0.53
C TYR A 187 -3.27 -8.22 -0.07
N PRO A 188 -3.22 -6.96 0.38
CA PRO A 188 -4.42 -6.21 0.74
C PRO A 188 -5.16 -5.76 -0.51
N PHE A 189 -6.49 -6.02 -0.58
CA PHE A 189 -7.32 -5.55 -1.67
C PHE A 189 -7.37 -4.01 -1.68
N ASP A 190 -7.19 -3.40 -2.83
CA ASP A 190 -7.25 -1.95 -3.06
C ASP A 190 -6.43 -1.11 -2.05
N PHE A 191 -5.29 -1.64 -1.59
CA PHE A 191 -4.40 -1.07 -0.57
C PHE A 191 -5.01 -0.94 0.83
N PHE A 192 -6.25 -1.35 1.05
CA PHE A 192 -6.87 -1.29 2.37
C PHE A 192 -6.14 -2.15 3.39
N GLY A 193 -5.69 -1.55 4.46
CA GLY A 193 -4.99 -2.29 5.50
C GLY A 193 -4.64 -1.45 6.72
N PHE A 194 -4.47 -2.15 7.81
CA PHE A 194 -3.86 -1.64 9.02
C PHE A 194 -2.39 -2.05 8.99
N TYR A 195 -1.52 -1.09 8.69
CA TYR A 195 -0.10 -1.30 8.43
C TYR A 195 0.76 -0.98 9.64
N ASN A 196 1.75 -1.83 9.93
CA ASN A 196 2.84 -1.50 10.83
C ASN A 196 3.83 -0.57 10.09
N THR A 197 3.93 0.69 10.53
CA THR A 197 4.74 1.71 9.84
C THR A 197 6.23 1.41 9.84
N LYS A 198 6.75 0.81 10.92
CA LYS A 198 8.16 0.41 11.00
C LYS A 198 8.49 -0.69 9.99
N LYS A 199 7.61 -1.69 9.87
CA LYS A 199 7.78 -2.79 8.90
C LYS A 199 7.61 -2.28 7.47
N PHE A 200 6.64 -1.39 7.22
CA PHE A 200 6.47 -0.71 5.94
C PHE A 200 7.75 0.01 5.51
N LYS A 201 8.33 0.78 6.43
CA LYS A 201 9.62 1.48 6.21
C LYS A 201 10.77 0.51 5.93
N ARG A 202 10.88 -0.57 6.70
CA ARG A 202 11.92 -1.61 6.49
C ARG A 202 11.80 -2.32 5.14
N LEU A 203 10.59 -2.55 4.67
CA LEU A 203 10.34 -3.15 3.36
C LEU A 203 10.66 -2.21 2.18
N GLY A 204 10.87 -0.92 2.44
CA GLY A 204 11.15 0.08 1.44
C GLY A 204 9.92 0.63 0.73
N GLY A 205 8.70 0.43 1.26
CA GLY A 205 7.46 0.94 0.70
C GLY A 205 7.14 0.42 -0.70
N TYR A 206 6.26 1.12 -1.41
CA TYR A 206 5.87 0.78 -2.77
C TYR A 206 6.93 1.21 -3.79
N ASP A 207 7.19 0.38 -4.79
CA ASP A 207 8.18 0.67 -5.84
C ASP A 207 7.62 1.66 -6.87
N TYR A 208 8.16 2.88 -6.88
CA TYR A 208 7.77 3.94 -7.82
C TYR A 208 7.98 3.57 -9.30
N SER A 209 8.82 2.61 -9.60
CA SER A 209 9.07 2.16 -10.96
C SER A 209 7.92 1.31 -11.52
N ILE A 210 7.09 0.75 -10.66
CA ILE A 210 5.89 -0.03 -10.99
C ILE A 210 4.69 0.92 -11.00
N LYS A 211 4.12 1.20 -12.18
CA LYS A 211 3.12 2.27 -12.34
C LYS A 211 1.67 1.80 -12.25
N LYS A 212 1.39 0.52 -12.51
CA LYS A 212 0.04 -0.01 -12.35
C LYS A 212 -0.22 -0.37 -10.90
N PRO A 213 -1.31 0.14 -10.30
CA PRO A 213 -1.64 -0.07 -8.88
C PRO A 213 -1.66 -1.55 -8.46
N TYR A 214 -2.25 -2.41 -9.28
CA TYR A 214 -2.30 -3.86 -9.01
C TYR A 214 -0.90 -4.46 -8.83
N TRP A 215 0.01 -4.23 -9.79
CA TRP A 215 1.36 -4.77 -9.74
C TRP A 215 2.21 -4.12 -8.66
N GLN A 216 1.97 -2.85 -8.37
CA GLN A 216 2.65 -2.13 -7.29
C GLN A 216 2.26 -2.67 -5.91
N ASN A 217 0.97 -2.92 -5.69
CA ASN A 217 0.45 -3.52 -4.46
C ASN A 217 0.97 -4.95 -4.28
N LEU A 218 0.92 -5.74 -5.36
CA LEU A 218 1.42 -7.11 -5.35
C LEU A 218 2.93 -7.18 -5.10
N ASP A 219 3.72 -6.23 -5.64
CA ASP A 219 5.18 -6.18 -5.43
C ASP A 219 5.53 -6.00 -3.96
N LEU A 220 4.94 -5.02 -3.28
CA LEU A 220 5.21 -4.80 -1.86
C LEU A 220 4.76 -5.98 -1.01
N ALA A 221 3.59 -6.55 -1.30
CA ALA A 221 3.05 -7.68 -0.56
C ALA A 221 3.90 -8.95 -0.73
N PHE A 222 4.30 -9.29 -1.97
CA PHE A 222 5.21 -10.40 -2.22
C PHE A 222 6.55 -10.20 -1.51
N ARG A 223 7.13 -9.02 -1.63
CA ARG A 223 8.37 -8.67 -0.93
C ARG A 223 8.25 -8.83 0.58
N ALA A 224 7.12 -8.45 1.16
CA ALA A 224 6.87 -8.66 2.59
C ALA A 224 6.94 -10.15 2.94
N TRP A 225 6.24 -11.00 2.21
CA TRP A 225 6.28 -12.45 2.41
C TRP A 225 7.67 -13.04 2.21
N LEU A 226 8.37 -12.66 1.12
CA LEU A 226 9.72 -13.15 0.82
C LEU A 226 10.75 -12.74 1.88
N TRP A 227 10.52 -11.60 2.56
CA TRP A 227 11.39 -11.10 3.64
C TRP A 227 10.95 -11.54 5.04
N GLY A 228 9.99 -12.47 5.12
CA GLY A 228 9.57 -13.09 6.37
C GLY A 228 8.51 -12.32 7.15
N GLU A 229 7.92 -11.28 6.56
CA GLU A 229 6.77 -10.59 7.15
C GLU A 229 5.46 -11.29 6.81
N ARG A 230 4.38 -10.93 7.51
CA ARG A 230 3.06 -11.56 7.36
C ARG A 230 1.99 -10.53 7.03
N ILE A 231 1.01 -10.98 6.24
CA ILE A 231 -0.23 -10.27 5.93
C ILE A 231 -1.38 -11.16 6.36
N LYS A 232 -2.26 -10.67 7.22
CA LYS A 232 -3.36 -11.44 7.78
C LYS A 232 -4.69 -10.72 7.60
N ILE A 233 -5.78 -11.45 7.67
CA ILE A 233 -7.14 -10.93 7.61
C ILE A 233 -7.64 -10.70 9.03
N SER A 234 -8.34 -9.57 9.26
CA SER A 234 -9.14 -9.37 10.46
C SER A 234 -10.61 -9.30 10.10
N THR A 235 -11.40 -10.18 10.72
CA THR A 235 -12.87 -10.12 10.61
C THR A 235 -13.48 -9.07 11.54
N GLY A 236 -12.72 -8.58 12.51
CA GLY A 236 -13.13 -7.52 13.43
C GLY A 236 -13.02 -6.12 12.86
N LEU A 237 -12.14 -5.90 11.85
CA LEU A 237 -12.04 -4.66 11.11
C LEU A 237 -12.81 -4.80 9.80
N SER A 238 -13.83 -3.95 9.59
CA SER A 238 -14.69 -4.05 8.42
C SER A 238 -14.84 -2.71 7.71
N LEU A 239 -14.81 -2.73 6.38
CA LEU A 239 -15.02 -1.60 5.51
C LEU A 239 -16.17 -1.88 4.54
N SER A 240 -16.89 -0.84 4.11
CA SER A 240 -17.94 -0.96 3.11
C SER A 240 -17.75 0.08 2.02
N TYR A 241 -17.74 -0.35 0.78
CA TYR A 241 -17.80 0.57 -0.35
C TYR A 241 -19.12 1.34 -0.35
N ALA A 242 -19.05 2.62 -0.65
CA ALA A 242 -20.20 3.48 -0.91
C ALA A 242 -20.51 3.59 -2.40
N GLU A 243 -19.55 3.25 -3.22
CA GLU A 243 -19.55 3.30 -4.67
C GLU A 243 -19.26 1.92 -5.25
N GLU A 244 -19.27 1.79 -6.56
CA GLU A 244 -18.87 0.55 -7.23
C GLU A 244 -17.41 0.20 -6.93
N ILE A 245 -17.15 -1.10 -6.76
CA ILE A 245 -15.82 -1.61 -6.54
C ILE A 245 -14.97 -1.34 -7.79
N PRO A 246 -13.79 -0.72 -7.65
CA PRO A 246 -12.95 -0.42 -8.79
C PRO A 246 -12.50 -1.70 -9.50
N LEU A 247 -12.53 -1.67 -10.85
CA LEU A 247 -12.01 -2.77 -11.65
C LEU A 247 -10.49 -2.88 -11.49
N VAL A 248 -10.02 -4.07 -11.19
CA VAL A 248 -8.60 -4.35 -11.05
C VAL A 248 -7.95 -4.52 -12.42
N ASP A 249 -7.09 -3.59 -12.82
CA ASP A 249 -6.29 -3.73 -14.05
C ASP A 249 -5.02 -4.55 -13.79
N SER A 250 -5.12 -5.86 -14.02
CA SER A 250 -4.00 -6.80 -13.95
C SER A 250 -3.33 -7.07 -15.31
N THR A 251 -3.66 -6.28 -16.36
CA THR A 251 -3.10 -6.50 -17.70
C THR A 251 -1.57 -6.45 -17.67
N PRO A 252 -0.90 -7.40 -18.36
CA PRO A 252 0.55 -7.46 -18.42
C PRO A 252 1.16 -6.22 -19.10
N ASP A 253 2.17 -5.64 -18.46
CA ASP A 253 2.99 -4.55 -18.99
C ASP A 253 4.39 -4.54 -18.35
N ILE A 254 5.10 -3.41 -18.45
CA ILE A 254 6.42 -3.25 -17.81
C ILE A 254 6.36 -3.38 -16.28
N SER A 255 5.22 -3.05 -15.64
CA SER A 255 5.02 -3.20 -14.19
C SER A 255 5.05 -4.67 -13.78
N GLN A 256 4.37 -5.53 -14.54
CA GLN A 256 4.42 -6.98 -14.34
C GLN A 256 5.84 -7.53 -14.50
N LEU A 257 6.56 -7.07 -15.53
CA LEU A 257 7.94 -7.54 -15.76
C LEU A 257 8.87 -7.20 -14.60
N ARG A 258 8.74 -6.00 -14.03
CA ARG A 258 9.51 -5.57 -12.86
C ARG A 258 9.14 -6.37 -11.61
N PHE A 259 7.84 -6.53 -11.37
CA PHE A 259 7.36 -7.41 -10.30
C PHE A 259 7.96 -8.82 -10.44
N PHE A 260 7.90 -9.42 -11.64
CA PHE A 260 8.44 -10.75 -11.89
C PHE A 260 9.93 -10.85 -11.59
N LEU A 261 10.73 -9.92 -12.11
CA LEU A 261 12.19 -9.95 -11.94
C LEU A 261 12.61 -9.75 -10.48
N LYS A 262 11.89 -8.94 -9.71
CA LYS A 262 12.23 -8.65 -8.31
C LYS A 262 11.74 -9.70 -7.33
N ASN A 263 10.60 -10.34 -7.61
CA ASN A 263 9.94 -11.20 -6.65
C ASN A 263 9.88 -12.68 -7.07
N MET A 264 9.64 -12.96 -8.37
CA MET A 264 9.41 -14.34 -8.84
C MET A 264 10.66 -15.03 -9.38
N ALA A 265 11.60 -14.26 -9.94
CA ALA A 265 12.79 -14.81 -10.58
C ALA A 265 13.97 -15.07 -9.63
N PRO A 266 14.15 -14.34 -8.51
CA PRO A 266 15.21 -14.61 -7.56
C PRO A 266 15.08 -16.00 -6.94
N VAL A 267 16.24 -16.58 -6.61
CA VAL A 267 16.38 -17.88 -5.93
C VAL A 267 17.16 -17.65 -4.65
N VAL A 268 16.71 -18.23 -3.53
CA VAL A 268 17.39 -18.14 -2.25
C VAL A 268 18.24 -19.40 -2.04
N LYS A 269 19.54 -19.19 -1.81
CA LYS A 269 20.51 -20.24 -1.46
C LYS A 269 21.40 -19.75 -0.33
N ASP A 270 21.64 -20.59 0.65
CA ASP A 270 22.52 -20.30 1.79
C ASP A 270 22.21 -18.96 2.48
N GLY A 271 20.89 -18.64 2.59
CA GLY A 271 20.40 -17.41 3.21
C GLY A 271 20.65 -16.13 2.39
N ARG A 272 20.92 -16.26 1.10
CA ARG A 272 21.08 -15.13 0.17
C ARG A 272 20.24 -15.30 -1.08
N ALA A 273 19.63 -14.23 -1.52
CA ALA A 273 18.93 -14.18 -2.80
C ALA A 273 19.89 -13.83 -3.93
N ASP A 274 19.73 -14.48 -5.07
CA ASP A 274 20.40 -14.14 -6.33
C ASP A 274 19.40 -14.16 -7.48
N LEU A 275 19.61 -13.30 -8.46
CA LEU A 275 18.94 -13.36 -9.77
C LEU A 275 19.97 -13.89 -10.79
N PRO A 276 20.00 -15.22 -11.05
CA PRO A 276 21.00 -15.83 -11.90
C PRO A 276 20.95 -15.33 -13.35
N LEU A 277 22.10 -15.09 -13.97
CA LEU A 277 22.16 -14.67 -15.40
C LEU A 277 21.49 -15.66 -16.35
N SER A 278 21.44 -16.95 -15.99
CA SER A 278 20.72 -17.98 -16.74
C SER A 278 19.22 -17.70 -16.92
N LYS A 279 18.62 -16.87 -16.03
CA LYS A 279 17.23 -16.43 -16.13
C LYS A 279 17.01 -15.34 -17.18
N PHE A 280 18.06 -14.71 -17.71
CA PHE A 280 17.93 -13.63 -18.69
C PHE A 280 17.30 -14.10 -20.01
N LEU A 281 17.78 -15.19 -20.60
CA LEU A 281 17.26 -15.68 -21.88
C LEU A 281 15.79 -16.12 -21.79
N PRO A 282 15.34 -16.88 -20.77
CA PRO A 282 13.93 -17.18 -20.56
C PRO A 282 13.08 -15.92 -20.34
N PHE A 283 13.59 -14.95 -19.60
CA PHE A 283 12.93 -13.67 -19.41
C PHE A 283 12.77 -12.91 -20.73
N LYS A 284 13.84 -12.77 -21.52
CA LYS A 284 13.82 -12.10 -22.82
C LYS A 284 12.84 -12.78 -23.79
N ALA A 285 12.79 -14.08 -23.82
CA ALA A 285 11.88 -14.83 -24.70
C ALA A 285 10.40 -14.62 -24.36
N ARG A 286 10.08 -14.36 -23.08
CA ARG A 286 8.71 -14.12 -22.61
C ARG A 286 8.32 -12.65 -22.56
N SER A 287 9.31 -11.75 -22.53
CA SER A 287 9.08 -10.30 -22.54
C SER A 287 8.89 -9.81 -23.98
N SER A 288 7.92 -8.95 -24.20
CA SER A 288 7.76 -8.25 -25.49
C SER A 288 8.76 -7.11 -25.71
N CYS A 289 9.74 -6.95 -24.79
CA CYS A 289 10.72 -5.87 -24.84
C CYS A 289 11.80 -6.12 -25.90
N GLY A 290 12.36 -5.05 -26.48
CA GLY A 290 13.61 -5.11 -27.23
C GLY A 290 14.77 -5.62 -26.36
N ILE A 291 15.85 -6.13 -26.98
CA ILE A 291 16.96 -6.76 -26.24
C ILE A 291 17.65 -5.80 -25.27
N PHE A 292 17.85 -4.55 -25.67
CA PHE A 292 18.49 -3.52 -24.82
C PHE A 292 17.61 -3.18 -23.60
N GLU A 293 16.30 -3.05 -23.81
CA GLU A 293 15.36 -2.77 -22.72
C GLU A 293 15.27 -3.96 -21.76
N ALA A 294 15.18 -5.18 -22.28
CA ALA A 294 15.19 -6.39 -21.48
C ALA A 294 16.46 -6.50 -20.63
N PHE A 295 17.62 -6.20 -21.22
CA PHE A 295 18.91 -6.20 -20.50
C PHE A 295 18.94 -5.12 -19.40
N ARG A 296 18.45 -3.90 -19.70
CA ARG A 296 18.37 -2.81 -18.74
C ARG A 296 17.48 -3.20 -17.54
N GLN A 297 16.28 -3.73 -17.79
CA GLN A 297 15.35 -4.15 -16.73
C GLN A 297 15.94 -5.29 -15.90
N PHE A 298 16.55 -6.29 -16.54
CA PHE A 298 17.15 -7.42 -15.86
C PHE A 298 18.34 -7.00 -14.99
N SER A 299 19.24 -6.15 -15.50
CA SER A 299 20.41 -5.66 -14.77
C SER A 299 19.98 -4.80 -13.58
N SER A 300 19.00 -3.92 -13.75
CA SER A 300 18.46 -3.12 -12.65
C SER A 300 17.86 -3.99 -11.55
N ALA A 301 17.04 -4.99 -11.93
CA ALA A 301 16.47 -5.93 -10.96
C ALA A 301 17.54 -6.76 -10.26
N ARG A 302 18.58 -7.21 -10.99
CA ARG A 302 19.66 -7.99 -10.42
C ARG A 302 20.48 -7.18 -9.40
N ASN A 303 20.78 -5.92 -9.70
CA ASN A 303 21.46 -5.02 -8.75
C ASN A 303 20.60 -4.84 -7.49
N TRP A 304 19.30 -4.57 -7.64
CA TRP A 304 18.40 -4.44 -6.52
C TRP A 304 18.32 -5.72 -5.67
N VAL A 305 18.27 -6.92 -6.29
CA VAL A 305 18.28 -8.21 -5.57
C VAL A 305 19.61 -8.37 -4.81
N CYS A 306 20.75 -8.04 -5.42
CA CYS A 306 22.07 -8.11 -4.79
C CYS A 306 22.16 -7.19 -3.56
N GLU A 307 21.67 -5.94 -3.65
CA GLU A 307 21.63 -4.99 -2.54
C GLU A 307 20.78 -5.47 -1.37
N ASN A 308 19.76 -6.28 -1.66
CA ASN A 308 18.80 -6.80 -0.68
C ASN A 308 18.96 -8.31 -0.41
N GLU A 309 20.03 -8.97 -0.87
CA GLU A 309 20.19 -10.42 -0.87
C GLU A 309 19.94 -11.10 0.47
N ARG A 310 20.34 -10.45 1.57
CA ARG A 310 20.22 -10.99 2.94
C ARG A 310 18.86 -10.75 3.60
N ARG A 311 17.99 -10.01 2.94
CA ARG A 311 16.64 -9.74 3.47
C ARG A 311 15.65 -10.84 3.11
N PHE A 312 15.95 -11.61 2.06
CA PHE A 312 15.11 -12.72 1.63
C PHE A 312 15.22 -13.90 2.59
N SER A 313 14.11 -14.27 3.20
CA SER A 313 13.98 -15.48 4.03
C SER A 313 13.67 -16.71 3.17
N ILE A 314 12.88 -16.53 2.12
CA ILE A 314 12.44 -17.58 1.19
C ILE A 314 12.35 -17.01 -0.23
N ASP A 315 12.31 -17.87 -1.24
CA ASP A 315 11.99 -17.50 -2.61
C ASP A 315 10.50 -17.72 -2.94
N ALA A 316 10.07 -17.23 -4.12
CA ALA A 316 8.67 -17.33 -4.53
C ALA A 316 8.20 -18.79 -4.71
N PHE A 317 9.08 -19.68 -5.11
CA PHE A 317 8.75 -21.10 -5.26
C PHE A 317 8.39 -21.71 -3.90
N THR A 318 9.21 -21.46 -2.89
CA THR A 318 8.97 -21.90 -1.51
C THR A 318 7.70 -21.25 -0.93
N LEU A 319 7.51 -19.94 -1.13
CA LEU A 319 6.31 -19.23 -0.69
C LEU A 319 5.03 -19.88 -1.23
N ILE A 320 5.00 -20.19 -2.54
CA ILE A 320 3.81 -20.72 -3.18
C ILE A 320 3.53 -22.17 -2.75
N ASN A 321 4.57 -23.02 -2.69
CA ASN A 321 4.41 -24.42 -2.34
C ASN A 321 4.07 -24.66 -0.87
N ASP A 322 4.56 -23.81 0.01
CA ASP A 322 4.34 -23.92 1.45
C ASP A 322 3.27 -22.95 1.97
N TRP A 323 2.51 -22.33 1.06
CA TRP A 323 1.40 -21.47 1.43
C TRP A 323 0.42 -22.17 2.38
N GLY A 324 0.09 -21.55 3.48
CA GLY A 324 -0.77 -22.14 4.52
C GLY A 324 -0.03 -22.94 5.60
N LYS A 325 1.28 -23.21 5.40
CA LYS A 325 2.15 -23.76 6.44
C LYS A 325 3.06 -22.68 7.07
N ILE A 326 3.11 -21.56 6.40
CA ILE A 326 3.95 -20.40 6.73
C ILE A 326 3.19 -19.46 7.76
#